data_b0cbacd55d10f8b927c1b3d5394e6f66
#
_entry.id   b0cbacd55d10f8b927c1b3d5394e6f66
#
_cell.length_a   1.000
_cell.length_b   1.000
_cell.length_c   1.000
_cell.angle_alpha   90.00
_cell.angle_beta   90.00
_cell.angle_gamma   90.00
#
_symmetry.space_group_name_H-M   'P 1'
#
loop_
_entity.id
_entity.type
_entity.pdbx_description
1 polymer ?
#
loop_
_entity_poly.entity_id
_entity_poly.type
_entity_poly.pdbx_seq_one_letter_code
_entity_poly.pdbx_strand_id
1 'polypeptide(L)'
;MFYDQYMEKVAYIYGPELLTPALEGAYDTPDRILAAKGALDMEGLSSRMVCMPVRAAGMLDLTSAHDMTYAYGFRDWIRRGGGLKGAYPVREQEFELALLSAGGCVDACGEILNGSIKSTLALTRPPGHLAAYDYPAGPSLFNNAAICAQTFLKGGLDKAAIVSFTARHSSGTQDIFYRKRKVLTISAHQVPNYPQGGFSYEVGAGPAIGTNINIPLPVGSGDIEYMRVFKEIVEPALRRHEPEVILVSLGFDISTKDRITGQRVSAWGFSAMAALLVKLADELCSGRVMFFMEDGANLEAIAEGTIAVGRALLGDFGQDEALGLEPEHIFGAPDIECLLKEIKNLHNL
;
A
#
# COMPACT_ATOMS: atom_id res chain seq x y z
N MET A 1 5.77 -22.88 -31.51
CA MET A 1 6.89 -22.34 -30.71
C MET A 1 6.92 -20.81 -30.81
N PHE A 2 5.76 -20.12 -30.66
CA PHE A 2 5.62 -18.66 -30.73
C PHE A 2 4.58 -18.10 -29.75
N TYR A 3 4.20 -18.85 -28.69
CA TYR A 3 3.20 -18.43 -27.71
C TYR A 3 3.82 -17.89 -26.40
N ASP A 4 5.16 -17.84 -26.30
CA ASP A 4 5.87 -17.53 -25.02
C ASP A 4 6.34 -16.07 -24.89
N GLN A 5 5.98 -15.18 -25.83
CA GLN A 5 6.51 -13.81 -25.88
C GLN A 5 5.57 -12.73 -25.30
N TYR A 6 4.39 -13.09 -24.79
CA TYR A 6 3.42 -12.14 -24.21
C TYR A 6 2.90 -12.55 -22.84
N MET A 7 3.65 -13.32 -22.05
CA MET A 7 3.33 -13.49 -20.64
C MET A 7 3.63 -12.16 -19.94
N GLU A 8 2.58 -11.45 -19.58
CA GLU A 8 2.64 -10.21 -18.79
C GLU A 8 3.37 -10.51 -17.48
N LYS A 9 4.60 -10.01 -17.36
CA LYS A 9 5.47 -10.39 -16.25
C LYS A 9 5.03 -9.68 -14.96
N VAL A 10 4.77 -10.47 -13.93
CA VAL A 10 4.58 -10.01 -12.57
C VAL A 10 5.95 -9.96 -11.89
N ALA A 11 6.23 -8.92 -11.12
CA ALA A 11 7.47 -8.80 -10.37
C ALA A 11 7.23 -8.72 -8.85
N TYR A 12 8.26 -9.01 -8.09
CA TYR A 12 8.34 -8.61 -6.68
C TYR A 12 9.67 -7.90 -6.43
N ILE A 13 9.66 -6.90 -5.56
CA ILE A 13 10.85 -6.14 -5.18
C ILE A 13 11.40 -6.74 -3.90
N TYR A 14 12.67 -7.14 -3.91
CA TYR A 14 13.35 -7.69 -2.77
C TYR A 14 14.87 -7.51 -2.91
N GLY A 15 15.55 -7.29 -1.79
CA GLY A 15 17.00 -7.31 -1.69
C GLY A 15 17.43 -7.71 -0.28
N PRO A 16 18.55 -8.48 -0.13
CA PRO A 16 19.06 -8.86 1.17
C PRO A 16 19.46 -7.66 2.04
N GLU A 17 19.70 -6.50 1.45
CA GLU A 17 19.98 -5.23 2.14
C GLU A 17 18.81 -4.81 3.04
N LEU A 18 17.58 -5.18 2.68
CA LEU A 18 16.39 -4.91 3.48
C LEU A 18 16.33 -5.73 4.78
N LEU A 19 17.22 -6.70 4.95
CA LEU A 19 17.34 -7.52 6.17
C LEU A 19 18.25 -6.90 7.24
N THR A 20 18.65 -5.66 7.06
CA THR A 20 19.41 -4.90 8.06
C THR A 20 18.69 -4.91 9.41
N PRO A 21 19.38 -5.24 10.52
CA PRO A 21 18.78 -5.33 11.85
C PRO A 21 18.06 -4.04 12.26
N ALA A 22 16.85 -4.17 12.74
CA ALA A 22 16.09 -3.07 13.32
C ALA A 22 16.59 -2.69 14.71
N LEU A 23 16.15 -1.54 15.22
CA LEU A 23 16.31 -1.19 16.63
C LEU A 23 15.55 -2.18 17.50
N GLU A 24 16.07 -2.45 18.69
CA GLU A 24 15.38 -3.26 19.69
C GLU A 24 14.01 -2.67 20.02
N GLY A 25 12.97 -3.50 19.97
CA GLY A 25 11.59 -3.07 20.17
C GLY A 25 10.97 -2.32 18.99
N ALA A 26 11.66 -2.20 17.85
CA ALA A 26 11.09 -1.60 16.66
C ALA A 26 9.94 -2.45 16.12
N TYR A 27 8.89 -1.79 15.67
CA TYR A 27 7.76 -2.41 14.99
C TYR A 27 8.14 -2.97 13.61
N ASP A 28 8.95 -2.21 12.86
CA ASP A 28 9.40 -2.57 11.53
C ASP A 28 10.70 -3.40 11.60
N THR A 29 10.57 -4.73 11.57
CA THR A 29 11.70 -5.66 11.67
C THR A 29 11.98 -6.37 10.34
N PRO A 30 13.22 -6.87 10.13
CA PRO A 30 13.55 -7.67 8.94
C PRO A 30 12.74 -8.97 8.85
N ASP A 31 12.26 -9.51 9.98
CA ASP A 31 11.44 -10.74 10.00
C ASP A 31 10.16 -10.60 9.19
N ARG A 32 9.63 -9.38 9.07
CA ARG A 32 8.48 -9.09 8.22
C ARG A 32 8.78 -9.40 6.74
N ILE A 33 9.94 -9.00 6.27
CA ILE A 33 10.39 -9.27 4.88
C ILE A 33 10.68 -10.76 4.70
N LEU A 34 11.31 -11.40 5.70
CA LEU A 34 11.57 -12.84 5.67
C LEU A 34 10.27 -13.66 5.64
N ALA A 35 9.26 -13.28 6.43
CA ALA A 35 7.95 -13.94 6.42
C ALA A 35 7.27 -13.80 5.05
N ALA A 36 7.23 -12.60 4.47
CA ALA A 36 6.64 -12.35 3.16
C ALA A 36 7.37 -13.10 2.04
N LYS A 37 8.70 -12.98 1.98
CA LYS A 37 9.51 -13.66 0.94
C LYS A 37 9.46 -15.17 1.10
N GLY A 38 9.59 -15.67 2.33
CA GLY A 38 9.50 -17.11 2.62
C GLY A 38 8.16 -17.70 2.22
N ALA A 39 7.06 -16.97 2.42
CA ALA A 39 5.72 -17.38 2.00
C ALA A 39 5.61 -17.51 0.48
N LEU A 40 6.13 -16.54 -0.30
CA LEU A 40 6.17 -16.66 -1.77
C LEU A 40 7.02 -17.86 -2.23
N ASP A 41 8.14 -18.14 -1.55
CA ASP A 41 9.02 -19.27 -1.90
C ASP A 41 8.37 -20.62 -1.61
N MET A 42 7.77 -20.77 -0.43
CA MET A 42 7.13 -22.02 -0.01
C MET A 42 5.95 -22.40 -0.91
N GLU A 43 5.19 -21.41 -1.38
CA GLU A 43 4.07 -21.58 -2.30
C GLU A 43 4.51 -21.67 -3.78
N GLY A 44 5.81 -21.56 -4.07
CA GLY A 44 6.35 -21.59 -5.43
C GLY A 44 5.99 -20.35 -6.27
N LEU A 45 5.38 -19.31 -5.67
CA LEU A 45 4.94 -18.12 -6.38
C LEU A 45 6.13 -17.29 -6.86
N SER A 46 7.19 -17.17 -6.05
CA SER A 46 8.39 -16.41 -6.42
C SER A 46 9.09 -16.93 -7.68
N SER A 47 8.99 -18.23 -7.98
CA SER A 47 9.56 -18.82 -9.19
C SER A 47 8.83 -18.42 -10.47
N ARG A 48 7.61 -17.90 -10.35
CA ARG A 48 6.74 -17.42 -11.43
C ARG A 48 6.80 -15.90 -11.61
N MET A 49 7.54 -15.22 -10.74
CA MET A 49 7.67 -13.75 -10.72
C MET A 49 9.10 -13.32 -10.99
N VAL A 50 9.27 -12.12 -11.51
CA VAL A 50 10.60 -11.51 -11.68
C VAL A 50 11.04 -10.88 -10.36
N CYS A 51 12.19 -11.30 -9.82
CA CYS A 51 12.79 -10.63 -8.66
C CYS A 51 13.49 -9.35 -9.12
N MET A 52 13.04 -8.20 -8.65
CA MET A 52 13.68 -6.92 -8.88
C MET A 52 14.53 -6.52 -7.67
N PRO A 53 15.80 -6.16 -7.87
CA PRO A 53 16.67 -5.74 -6.77
C PRO A 53 16.26 -4.35 -6.24
N VAL A 54 16.74 -4.01 -5.06
CA VAL A 54 16.63 -2.67 -4.50
C VAL A 54 17.87 -1.84 -4.87
N ARG A 55 17.70 -0.54 -4.98
CA ARG A 55 18.76 0.45 -5.05
C ARG A 55 18.41 1.69 -4.23
N ALA A 56 19.40 2.49 -3.87
CA ALA A 56 19.12 3.75 -3.20
C ALA A 56 18.42 4.74 -4.16
N ALA A 57 17.31 5.32 -3.73
CA ALA A 57 16.64 6.41 -4.45
C ALA A 57 17.53 7.64 -4.53
N GLY A 58 17.50 8.33 -5.68
CA GLY A 58 18.12 9.64 -5.82
C GLY A 58 17.27 10.75 -5.19
N MET A 59 17.89 11.89 -4.92
CA MET A 59 17.16 13.04 -4.36
C MET A 59 16.03 13.52 -5.27
N LEU A 60 16.16 13.40 -6.59
CA LEU A 60 15.10 13.75 -7.55
C LEU A 60 13.90 12.81 -7.48
N ASP A 61 14.12 11.54 -7.09
CA ASP A 61 13.04 10.59 -6.85
C ASP A 61 12.23 11.05 -5.62
N LEU A 62 12.92 11.33 -4.52
CA LEU A 62 12.30 11.72 -3.25
C LEU A 62 11.56 13.07 -3.37
N THR A 63 12.19 14.07 -3.97
CA THR A 63 11.60 15.41 -4.12
C THR A 63 10.47 15.47 -5.15
N SER A 64 10.14 14.35 -5.77
CA SER A 64 8.94 14.23 -6.59
C SER A 64 7.65 14.32 -5.74
N ALA A 65 7.70 13.75 -4.54
CA ALA A 65 6.56 13.69 -3.61
C ALA A 65 6.78 14.46 -2.31
N HIS A 66 8.03 14.69 -1.91
CA HIS A 66 8.41 15.33 -0.65
C HIS A 66 9.06 16.69 -0.86
N ASP A 67 8.98 17.55 0.17
CA ASP A 67 9.66 18.84 0.18
C ASP A 67 11.19 18.68 0.03
N MET A 68 11.78 19.58 -0.73
CA MET A 68 13.22 19.55 -1.01
C MET A 68 14.04 19.74 0.29
N THR A 69 13.62 20.65 1.15
CA THR A 69 14.32 20.92 2.42
C THR A 69 14.26 19.71 3.34
N TYR A 70 13.10 19.03 3.37
CA TYR A 70 12.94 17.78 4.10
C TYR A 70 13.86 16.69 3.53
N ALA A 71 13.76 16.40 2.23
CA ALA A 71 14.50 15.31 1.60
C ALA A 71 16.03 15.47 1.72
N TYR A 72 16.56 16.67 1.48
CA TYR A 72 18.00 16.94 1.59
C TYR A 72 18.47 17.11 3.04
N GLY A 73 17.67 17.76 3.89
CA GLY A 73 18.07 18.10 5.26
C GLY A 73 17.88 16.97 6.27
N PHE A 74 17.06 15.97 5.95
CA PHE A 74 16.68 14.93 6.91
C PHE A 74 17.88 14.07 7.35
N ARG A 75 18.75 13.68 6.42
CA ARG A 75 19.97 12.92 6.71
C ARG A 75 20.92 13.69 7.66
N ASP A 76 21.12 14.97 7.38
CA ASP A 76 21.97 15.84 8.22
C ASP A 76 21.36 16.06 9.60
N TRP A 77 20.03 16.14 9.66
CA TRP A 77 19.31 16.22 10.93
C TRP A 77 19.50 14.95 11.78
N ILE A 78 19.41 13.74 11.18
CA ILE A 78 19.71 12.47 11.86
C ILE A 78 21.15 12.48 12.40
N ARG A 79 22.13 12.84 11.58
CA ARG A 79 23.57 12.86 11.95
C ARG A 79 23.88 13.82 13.09
N ARG A 80 23.09 14.88 13.26
CA ARG A 80 23.21 15.83 14.38
C ARG A 80 22.50 15.36 15.66
N GLY A 81 22.09 14.11 15.72
CA GLY A 81 21.36 13.55 16.88
C GLY A 81 19.87 13.91 16.87
N GLY A 82 19.34 14.35 15.73
CA GLY A 82 17.89 14.51 15.54
C GLY A 82 17.22 13.16 15.65
N GLY A 83 16.36 12.99 16.67
CA GLY A 83 15.45 11.85 16.78
C GLY A 83 14.03 12.35 16.58
N LEU A 84 13.13 11.51 16.10
CA LEU A 84 11.70 11.87 16.06
C LEU A 84 11.25 12.06 17.51
N LYS A 85 10.83 13.27 17.86
CA LYS A 85 10.22 13.53 19.16
C LYS A 85 8.98 12.65 19.29
N GLY A 86 9.08 11.62 20.10
CA GLY A 86 7.93 10.92 20.68
C GLY A 86 7.61 9.53 20.17
N ALA A 87 8.22 8.95 19.12
CA ALA A 87 7.77 7.63 18.69
C ALA A 87 8.83 6.68 18.11
N TYR A 88 9.72 7.11 17.22
CA TYR A 88 10.68 6.20 16.61
C TYR A 88 12.06 6.87 16.53
N PRO A 89 13.08 6.34 17.23
CA PRO A 89 14.44 6.75 16.99
C PRO A 89 14.82 6.35 15.56
N VAL A 90 15.29 7.31 14.77
CA VAL A 90 15.75 7.08 13.40
C VAL A 90 17.27 7.20 13.39
N ARG A 91 17.93 6.11 13.01
CA ARG A 91 19.37 6.08 12.73
C ARG A 91 19.62 6.26 11.24
N GLU A 92 20.87 6.48 10.85
CA GLU A 92 21.25 6.54 9.44
C GLU A 92 20.89 5.25 8.68
N GLN A 93 20.88 4.10 9.36
CA GLN A 93 20.48 2.83 8.76
C GLN A 93 19.02 2.79 8.32
N GLU A 94 18.08 3.31 9.11
CA GLU A 94 16.68 3.41 8.73
C GLU A 94 16.47 4.36 7.56
N PHE A 95 17.28 5.42 7.49
CA PHE A 95 17.30 6.32 6.33
C PHE A 95 17.78 5.62 5.06
N GLU A 96 18.88 4.87 5.13
CA GLU A 96 19.41 4.10 3.98
C GLU A 96 18.40 3.03 3.53
N LEU A 97 17.74 2.35 4.46
CA LEU A 97 16.66 1.40 4.14
C LEU A 97 15.49 2.07 3.41
N ALA A 98 15.10 3.27 3.85
CA ALA A 98 14.05 4.02 3.19
C ALA A 98 14.44 4.44 1.77
N LEU A 99 15.72 4.77 1.53
CA LEU A 99 16.24 5.03 0.18
C LEU A 99 16.18 3.77 -0.69
N LEU A 100 16.58 2.62 -0.16
CA LEU A 100 16.55 1.33 -0.88
C LEU A 100 15.10 0.95 -1.25
N SER A 101 14.18 1.11 -0.31
CA SER A 101 12.75 0.87 -0.52
C SER A 101 12.21 1.74 -1.66
N ALA A 102 12.41 3.04 -1.57
CA ALA A 102 11.92 3.99 -2.56
C ALA A 102 12.56 3.76 -3.95
N GLY A 103 13.87 3.52 -4.00
CA GLY A 103 14.59 3.33 -5.25
C GLY A 103 14.18 2.07 -6.01
N GLY A 104 13.99 0.93 -5.31
CA GLY A 104 13.48 -0.28 -5.92
C GLY A 104 12.06 -0.09 -6.49
N CYS A 105 11.21 0.66 -5.76
CA CYS A 105 9.87 0.99 -6.24
C CYS A 105 9.90 1.91 -7.48
N VAL A 106 10.80 2.89 -7.53
CA VAL A 106 10.97 3.77 -8.71
C VAL A 106 11.44 2.98 -9.92
N ASP A 107 12.37 2.03 -9.75
CA ASP A 107 12.80 1.17 -10.86
C ASP A 107 11.65 0.31 -11.40
N ALA A 108 10.82 -0.23 -10.51
CA ALA A 108 9.63 -0.96 -10.93
C ALA A 108 8.63 -0.08 -11.72
N CYS A 109 8.48 1.20 -11.35
CA CYS A 109 7.67 2.12 -12.15
C CYS A 109 8.24 2.26 -13.58
N GLY A 110 9.57 2.34 -13.74
CA GLY A 110 10.23 2.38 -15.05
C GLY A 110 9.94 1.14 -15.89
N GLU A 111 10.03 -0.05 -15.28
CA GLU A 111 9.76 -1.31 -15.96
C GLU A 111 8.27 -1.49 -16.31
N ILE A 112 7.36 -0.96 -15.51
CA ILE A 112 5.92 -0.92 -15.83
C ILE A 112 5.65 0.06 -16.99
N LEU A 113 6.27 1.25 -16.98
CA LEU A 113 6.09 2.25 -18.02
C LEU A 113 6.61 1.78 -19.38
N ASN A 114 7.72 1.04 -19.42
CA ASN A 114 8.27 0.50 -20.65
C ASN A 114 7.63 -0.83 -21.09
N GLY A 115 6.73 -1.41 -20.28
CA GLY A 115 6.00 -2.63 -20.59
C GLY A 115 6.78 -3.93 -20.35
N SER A 116 7.95 -3.88 -19.69
CA SER A 116 8.75 -5.08 -19.35
C SER A 116 8.08 -5.92 -18.27
N ILE A 117 7.35 -5.28 -17.34
CA ILE A 117 6.49 -5.89 -16.35
C ILE A 117 5.13 -5.18 -16.34
N LYS A 118 4.11 -5.84 -15.81
CA LYS A 118 2.75 -5.32 -15.71
C LYS A 118 2.43 -4.87 -14.29
N SER A 119 2.83 -5.67 -13.33
CA SER A 119 2.44 -5.49 -11.92
C SER A 119 3.54 -5.90 -10.96
N THR A 120 3.45 -5.40 -9.72
CA THR A 120 4.55 -5.58 -8.75
C THR A 120 4.02 -5.72 -7.33
N LEU A 121 4.68 -6.57 -6.54
CA LEU A 121 4.57 -6.64 -5.09
C LEU A 121 5.88 -6.16 -4.46
N ALA A 122 5.87 -5.02 -3.79
CA ALA A 122 7.04 -4.47 -3.12
C ALA A 122 7.15 -5.05 -1.70
N LEU A 123 8.07 -5.99 -1.50
CA LEU A 123 8.46 -6.52 -0.20
C LEU A 123 9.54 -5.63 0.39
N THR A 124 9.18 -4.42 0.75
CA THR A 124 10.12 -3.38 1.18
C THR A 124 9.81 -2.85 2.58
N ARG A 125 10.84 -2.31 3.23
CA ARG A 125 10.77 -1.64 4.53
C ARG A 125 11.74 -0.46 4.56
N PRO A 126 11.46 0.59 5.37
CA PRO A 126 10.28 0.78 6.22
C PRO A 126 9.00 1.03 5.39
N PRO A 127 7.80 0.96 6.02
CA PRO A 127 6.55 1.37 5.40
C PRO A 127 6.57 2.87 5.06
N GLY A 128 5.71 3.31 4.12
CA GLY A 128 5.79 4.68 3.62
C GLY A 128 4.54 5.54 3.82
N HIS A 129 3.37 4.96 4.00
CA HIS A 129 2.08 5.64 3.86
C HIS A 129 1.80 6.78 4.85
N LEU A 130 2.53 6.83 5.98
CA LEU A 130 2.40 7.89 7.00
C LEU A 130 3.31 9.08 6.73
N ALA A 131 4.37 8.94 5.91
CA ALA A 131 5.28 10.05 5.60
C ALA A 131 4.55 11.13 4.80
N ALA A 132 4.48 12.33 5.37
CA ALA A 132 3.84 13.49 4.79
C ALA A 132 4.78 14.24 3.82
N TYR A 133 4.30 15.35 3.26
CA TYR A 133 5.08 16.14 2.31
C TYR A 133 6.44 16.61 2.87
N ASP A 134 6.47 17.07 4.11
CA ASP A 134 7.64 17.71 4.72
C ASP A 134 8.02 17.16 6.11
N TYR A 135 7.42 16.04 6.55
CA TYR A 135 7.78 15.39 7.81
C TYR A 135 7.54 13.88 7.80
N PRO A 136 8.37 13.11 8.56
CA PRO A 136 8.18 11.69 8.75
C PRO A 136 7.13 11.41 9.84
N ALA A 137 6.48 10.25 9.78
CA ALA A 137 5.55 9.82 10.82
C ALA A 137 5.65 8.32 11.09
N GLY A 138 5.71 7.93 12.36
CA GLY A 138 5.95 6.53 12.75
C GLY A 138 7.25 6.00 12.12
N PRO A 139 7.25 4.78 11.58
CA PRO A 139 8.39 4.24 10.87
C PRO A 139 8.56 4.80 9.44
N SER A 140 7.56 5.52 8.92
CA SER A 140 7.56 6.02 7.55
C SER A 140 8.43 7.26 7.41
N LEU A 141 9.51 7.14 6.63
CA LEU A 141 10.41 8.24 6.33
C LEU A 141 10.11 8.88 4.97
N PHE A 142 9.87 8.06 3.96
CA PHE A 142 9.44 8.50 2.64
C PHE A 142 8.23 7.69 2.18
N ASN A 143 7.34 8.32 1.44
CA ASN A 143 6.10 7.70 0.99
C ASN A 143 6.30 7.02 -0.37
N ASN A 144 6.55 5.72 -0.35
CA ASN A 144 6.85 4.93 -1.54
C ASN A 144 5.74 5.01 -2.60
N ALA A 145 4.47 4.87 -2.17
CA ALA A 145 3.32 4.96 -3.07
C ALA A 145 3.18 6.36 -3.68
N ALA A 146 3.44 7.41 -2.90
CA ALA A 146 3.40 8.78 -3.40
C ALA A 146 4.52 9.08 -4.39
N ILE A 147 5.75 8.62 -4.11
CA ILE A 147 6.89 8.72 -5.04
C ILE A 147 6.58 8.01 -6.35
N CYS A 148 6.03 6.79 -6.28
CA CYS A 148 5.63 6.04 -7.47
C CYS A 148 4.52 6.73 -8.26
N ALA A 149 3.48 7.27 -7.60
CA ALA A 149 2.44 8.04 -8.27
C ALA A 149 3.02 9.22 -9.06
N GLN A 150 3.93 9.97 -8.45
CA GLN A 150 4.61 11.09 -9.11
C GLN A 150 5.54 10.61 -10.25
N THR A 151 6.19 9.46 -10.09
CA THR A 151 7.03 8.86 -11.13
C THR A 151 6.21 8.48 -12.35
N PHE A 152 5.05 7.85 -12.17
CA PHE A 152 4.12 7.52 -13.24
C PHE A 152 3.58 8.76 -13.96
N LEU A 153 3.17 9.78 -13.20
CA LEU A 153 2.69 11.05 -13.78
C LEU A 153 3.77 11.77 -14.59
N LYS A 154 5.03 11.78 -14.10
CA LYS A 154 6.18 12.31 -14.85
C LYS A 154 6.51 11.45 -16.06
N GLY A 155 6.28 10.16 -16.00
CA GLY A 155 6.45 9.20 -17.09
C GLY A 155 5.37 9.26 -18.17
N GLY A 156 4.40 10.18 -18.06
CA GLY A 156 3.42 10.46 -19.09
C GLY A 156 2.02 9.96 -18.82
N LEU A 157 1.75 9.29 -17.69
CA LEU A 157 0.39 8.96 -17.28
C LEU A 157 -0.33 10.24 -16.80
N ASP A 158 -1.63 10.35 -17.06
CA ASP A 158 -2.41 11.52 -16.67
C ASP A 158 -3.01 11.41 -15.26
N LYS A 159 -3.46 10.21 -14.87
CA LYS A 159 -4.14 9.96 -13.60
C LYS A 159 -3.60 8.72 -12.89
N ALA A 160 -3.50 8.79 -11.57
CA ALA A 160 -3.16 7.66 -10.72
C ALA A 160 -4.20 7.51 -9.59
N ALA A 161 -4.31 6.31 -9.02
CA ALA A 161 -5.06 6.08 -7.80
C ALA A 161 -4.17 5.41 -6.76
N ILE A 162 -4.30 5.80 -5.48
CA ILE A 162 -3.69 5.14 -4.34
C ILE A 162 -4.82 4.64 -3.44
N VAL A 163 -4.91 3.31 -3.30
CA VAL A 163 -5.89 2.64 -2.44
C VAL A 163 -5.15 2.07 -1.24
N SER A 164 -5.50 2.53 -0.05
CA SER A 164 -4.91 2.06 1.20
C SER A 164 -5.93 1.29 2.01
N PHE A 165 -5.58 0.09 2.44
CA PHE A 165 -6.31 -0.68 3.45
C PHE A 165 -5.33 -1.15 4.52
N THR A 166 -5.19 -0.32 5.52
CA THR A 166 -4.35 -0.50 6.71
C THR A 166 -5.17 -0.04 7.92
N ALA A 167 -4.89 -0.55 9.10
CA ALA A 167 -5.64 -0.09 10.26
C ALA A 167 -5.32 1.37 10.61
N ARG A 168 -4.15 1.87 10.24
CA ARG A 168 -3.80 3.29 10.37
C ARG A 168 -4.22 4.06 9.14
N HIS A 169 -4.77 5.25 9.35
CA HIS A 169 -5.04 6.17 8.26
C HIS A 169 -3.76 6.55 7.48
N SER A 170 -3.80 6.48 6.16
CA SER A 170 -2.68 6.87 5.28
C SER A 170 -2.51 8.39 5.21
N SER A 171 -2.28 9.00 6.38
CA SER A 171 -2.26 10.45 6.58
C SER A 171 -1.22 11.17 5.73
N GLY A 172 -0.05 10.56 5.52
CA GLY A 172 0.99 11.14 4.67
C GLY A 172 0.59 11.15 3.21
N THR A 173 -0.03 10.08 2.72
CA THR A 173 -0.57 10.03 1.35
C THR A 173 -1.64 11.10 1.14
N GLN A 174 -2.57 11.23 2.09
CA GLN A 174 -3.58 12.30 2.07
C GLN A 174 -2.92 13.68 2.02
N ASP A 175 -1.95 13.96 2.90
CA ASP A 175 -1.26 15.26 2.98
C ASP A 175 -0.63 15.64 1.63
N ILE A 176 0.12 14.71 1.03
CA ILE A 176 0.82 14.94 -0.25
C ILE A 176 -0.15 15.27 -1.39
N PHE A 177 -1.32 14.63 -1.43
CA PHE A 177 -2.24 14.72 -2.57
C PHE A 177 -3.51 15.53 -2.31
N TYR A 178 -3.72 16.08 -1.12
CA TYR A 178 -4.96 16.73 -0.73
C TYR A 178 -5.43 17.88 -1.65
N ARG A 179 -4.52 18.45 -2.44
CA ARG A 179 -4.76 19.52 -3.42
C ARG A 179 -4.41 19.12 -4.87
N LYS A 180 -4.13 17.83 -5.13
CA LYS A 180 -3.62 17.36 -6.43
C LYS A 180 -4.64 16.44 -7.12
N ARG A 181 -5.49 17.00 -7.97
CA ARG A 181 -6.63 16.31 -8.59
C ARG A 181 -6.29 15.09 -9.49
N LYS A 182 -5.03 14.96 -9.91
CA LYS A 182 -4.59 13.85 -10.77
C LYS A 182 -4.42 12.53 -10.02
N VAL A 183 -4.43 12.57 -8.69
CA VAL A 183 -4.29 11.39 -7.84
C VAL A 183 -5.53 11.25 -6.97
N LEU A 184 -6.27 10.16 -7.17
CA LEU A 184 -7.31 9.74 -6.25
C LEU A 184 -6.67 9.02 -5.08
N THR A 185 -6.96 9.44 -3.85
CA THR A 185 -6.54 8.74 -2.64
C THR A 185 -7.75 8.16 -1.92
N ILE A 186 -7.70 6.87 -1.60
CA ILE A 186 -8.73 6.16 -0.85
C ILE A 186 -8.05 5.49 0.34
N SER A 187 -8.56 5.72 1.55
CA SER A 187 -8.03 5.11 2.78
C SER A 187 -9.14 4.45 3.59
N ALA A 188 -9.20 3.11 3.55
CA ALA A 188 -10.01 2.32 4.47
C ALA A 188 -9.16 1.99 5.70
N HIS A 189 -9.57 2.50 6.87
CA HIS A 189 -8.78 2.42 8.10
C HIS A 189 -9.68 2.33 9.34
N GLN A 190 -9.11 1.90 10.45
CA GLN A 190 -9.84 1.76 11.71
C GLN A 190 -10.07 3.11 12.39
N VAL A 191 -11.21 3.25 13.09
CA VAL A 191 -11.43 4.30 14.08
C VAL A 191 -11.80 3.68 15.45
N PRO A 192 -11.31 4.24 16.54
CA PRO A 192 -10.32 5.33 16.63
C PRO A 192 -8.95 4.88 16.10
N ASN A 193 -8.17 5.83 15.57
CA ASN A 193 -6.88 5.57 14.96
C ASN A 193 -5.78 6.51 15.49
N TYR A 194 -4.53 6.20 15.12
CA TYR A 194 -3.36 7.06 15.30
C TYR A 194 -2.56 7.08 13.98
N PRO A 195 -2.13 8.25 13.50
CA PRO A 195 -2.49 9.60 14.00
C PRO A 195 -3.98 9.88 13.81
N GLN A 196 -4.54 10.76 14.64
CA GLN A 196 -5.93 11.20 14.48
C GLN A 196 -6.12 11.90 13.14
N GLY A 197 -7.27 11.69 12.49
CA GLY A 197 -7.61 12.20 11.17
C GLY A 197 -8.26 11.12 10.32
N GLY A 198 -8.38 11.37 9.02
CA GLY A 198 -9.02 10.44 8.11
C GLY A 198 -10.53 10.41 8.25
N PHE A 199 -11.13 11.56 8.58
CA PHE A 199 -12.57 11.67 8.67
C PHE A 199 -13.21 11.67 7.28
N SER A 200 -14.41 11.08 7.16
CA SER A 200 -15.16 10.98 5.90
C SER A 200 -15.36 12.32 5.18
N TYR A 201 -15.50 13.43 5.94
CA TYR A 201 -15.68 14.77 5.39
C TYR A 201 -14.38 15.43 4.87
N GLU A 202 -13.22 14.82 5.05
CA GLU A 202 -11.95 15.28 4.47
C GLU A 202 -11.86 14.83 3.01
N VAL A 203 -12.52 15.57 2.12
CA VAL A 203 -12.76 15.18 0.72
C VAL A 203 -11.75 15.74 -0.28
N GLY A 204 -10.65 16.33 0.18
CA GLY A 204 -9.70 17.07 -0.64
C GLY A 204 -9.98 18.58 -0.63
N ALA A 205 -9.12 19.38 -1.26
CA ALA A 205 -9.26 20.83 -1.27
C ALA A 205 -8.98 21.46 -2.65
N GLY A 206 -9.63 22.58 -2.94
CA GLY A 206 -9.47 23.31 -4.20
C GLY A 206 -9.82 22.44 -5.42
N PRO A 207 -8.91 22.27 -6.41
CA PRO A 207 -9.19 21.47 -7.60
C PRO A 207 -9.29 19.96 -7.32
N ALA A 208 -8.89 19.51 -6.13
CA ALA A 208 -8.88 18.11 -5.72
C ALA A 208 -10.08 17.72 -4.83
N ILE A 209 -11.10 18.59 -4.69
CA ILE A 209 -12.33 18.21 -3.98
C ILE A 209 -12.96 16.99 -4.66
N GLY A 210 -13.26 15.95 -3.85
CA GLY A 210 -13.79 14.66 -4.30
C GLY A 210 -12.73 13.62 -4.68
N THR A 211 -11.42 13.94 -4.64
CA THR A 211 -10.33 13.00 -4.92
C THR A 211 -9.62 12.47 -3.67
N ASN A 212 -10.11 12.78 -2.48
CA ASN A 212 -9.68 12.16 -1.23
C ASN A 212 -10.90 11.49 -0.58
N ILE A 213 -10.85 10.18 -0.37
CA ILE A 213 -11.94 9.37 0.18
C ILE A 213 -11.43 8.64 1.41
N ASN A 214 -11.93 9.03 2.57
CA ASN A 214 -11.66 8.37 3.83
C ASN A 214 -12.83 7.49 4.26
N ILE A 215 -12.52 6.28 4.71
CA ILE A 215 -13.48 5.26 5.12
C ILE A 215 -13.11 4.80 6.53
N PRO A 216 -13.51 5.56 7.56
CA PRO A 216 -13.19 5.26 8.96
C PRO A 216 -14.04 4.09 9.48
N LEU A 217 -13.52 2.89 9.36
CA LEU A 217 -14.19 1.66 9.76
C LEU A 217 -14.15 1.45 11.28
N PRO A 218 -15.25 1.04 11.92
CA PRO A 218 -15.25 0.73 13.33
C PRO A 218 -14.42 -0.52 13.65
N VAL A 219 -13.97 -0.61 14.90
CA VAL A 219 -13.33 -1.82 15.45
C VAL A 219 -14.25 -3.04 15.23
N GLY A 220 -13.68 -4.16 14.83
CA GLY A 220 -14.41 -5.40 14.56
C GLY A 220 -14.83 -5.58 13.10
N SER A 221 -14.56 -4.60 12.22
CA SER A 221 -14.81 -4.77 10.79
C SER A 221 -13.92 -5.88 10.20
N GLY A 222 -14.54 -6.76 9.44
CA GLY A 222 -13.91 -7.94 8.85
C GLY A 222 -14.19 -8.05 7.36
N ASP A 223 -14.13 -9.26 6.83
CA ASP A 223 -14.24 -9.55 5.40
C ASP A 223 -15.48 -8.92 4.76
N ILE A 224 -16.62 -9.03 5.42
CA ILE A 224 -17.90 -8.55 4.87
C ILE A 224 -17.90 -7.03 4.76
N GLU A 225 -17.48 -6.32 5.80
CA GLU A 225 -17.44 -4.86 5.84
C GLU A 225 -16.44 -4.34 4.81
N TYR A 226 -15.23 -4.93 4.76
CA TYR A 226 -14.22 -4.54 3.76
C TYR A 226 -14.68 -4.81 2.34
N MET A 227 -15.30 -5.95 2.04
CA MET A 227 -15.81 -6.24 0.70
C MET A 227 -16.97 -5.33 0.31
N ARG A 228 -17.82 -4.93 1.26
CA ARG A 228 -18.81 -3.87 1.01
C ARG A 228 -18.16 -2.55 0.65
N VAL A 229 -17.15 -2.12 1.42
CA VAL A 229 -16.37 -0.91 1.12
C VAL A 229 -15.77 -0.97 -0.28
N PHE A 230 -15.15 -2.10 -0.62
CA PHE A 230 -14.51 -2.26 -1.93
C PHE A 230 -15.50 -2.22 -3.08
N LYS A 231 -16.64 -2.89 -2.95
CA LYS A 231 -17.69 -2.93 -4.01
C LYS A 231 -18.51 -1.64 -4.10
N GLU A 232 -18.80 -1.02 -2.95
CA GLU A 232 -19.76 0.10 -2.91
C GLU A 232 -19.07 1.48 -2.96
N ILE A 233 -17.77 1.58 -2.65
CA ILE A 233 -17.01 2.84 -2.64
C ILE A 233 -15.77 2.76 -3.53
N VAL A 234 -14.86 1.80 -3.30
CA VAL A 234 -13.56 1.75 -3.99
C VAL A 234 -13.73 1.53 -5.49
N GLU A 235 -14.48 0.50 -5.89
CA GLU A 235 -14.73 0.19 -7.31
C GLU A 235 -15.43 1.34 -8.05
N PRO A 236 -16.55 1.92 -7.57
CA PRO A 236 -17.18 3.06 -8.23
C PRO A 236 -16.28 4.28 -8.31
N ALA A 237 -15.48 4.57 -7.26
CA ALA A 237 -14.57 5.68 -7.25
C ALA A 237 -13.44 5.52 -8.28
N LEU A 238 -12.84 4.33 -8.38
CA LEU A 238 -11.83 4.01 -9.40
C LEU A 238 -12.40 4.12 -10.80
N ARG A 239 -13.58 3.55 -11.05
CA ARG A 239 -14.24 3.65 -12.37
C ARG A 239 -14.53 5.09 -12.78
N ARG A 240 -14.96 5.93 -11.84
CA ARG A 240 -15.21 7.36 -12.10
C ARG A 240 -13.93 8.16 -12.31
N HIS A 241 -12.86 7.83 -11.56
CA HIS A 241 -11.58 8.55 -11.68
C HIS A 241 -10.83 8.16 -12.97
N GLU A 242 -11.02 6.92 -13.45
CA GLU A 242 -10.32 6.37 -14.63
C GLU A 242 -8.79 6.50 -14.50
N PRO A 243 -8.18 5.91 -13.46
CA PRO A 243 -6.74 5.96 -13.32
C PRO A 243 -6.04 5.13 -14.40
N GLU A 244 -4.80 5.47 -14.71
CA GLU A 244 -3.95 4.70 -15.61
C GLU A 244 -2.96 3.79 -14.86
N VAL A 245 -2.93 3.90 -13.53
CA VAL A 245 -2.22 3.01 -12.61
C VAL A 245 -2.93 2.98 -11.25
N ILE A 246 -2.98 1.80 -10.63
CA ILE A 246 -3.46 1.62 -9.25
C ILE A 246 -2.28 1.27 -8.36
N LEU A 247 -2.08 2.04 -7.30
CA LEU A 247 -1.06 1.85 -6.27
C LEU A 247 -1.77 1.44 -4.98
N VAL A 248 -1.27 0.41 -4.31
CA VAL A 248 -1.99 -0.19 -3.18
C VAL A 248 -1.10 -0.22 -1.95
N SER A 249 -1.41 0.62 -0.96
CA SER A 249 -0.79 0.55 0.37
C SER A 249 -1.49 -0.54 1.20
N LEU A 250 -0.79 -1.68 1.36
CA LEU A 250 -1.30 -2.90 1.96
C LEU A 250 -0.81 -3.07 3.40
N GLY A 251 -1.70 -2.95 4.38
CA GLY A 251 -1.42 -3.25 5.78
C GLY A 251 -1.93 -4.63 6.18
N PHE A 252 -1.06 -5.44 6.76
CA PHE A 252 -1.44 -6.73 7.35
C PHE A 252 -1.93 -6.59 8.79
N ASP A 253 -1.90 -5.37 9.33
CA ASP A 253 -2.41 -4.99 10.65
C ASP A 253 -3.95 -5.05 10.76
N ILE A 254 -4.66 -5.18 9.63
CA ILE A 254 -6.12 -5.41 9.62
C ILE A 254 -6.50 -6.89 9.78
N SER A 255 -5.52 -7.81 9.85
CA SER A 255 -5.75 -9.24 9.94
C SER A 255 -6.35 -9.65 11.30
N THR A 256 -7.19 -10.69 11.28
CA THR A 256 -7.67 -11.38 12.49
C THR A 256 -6.53 -11.90 13.38
N LYS A 257 -5.34 -12.11 12.79
CA LYS A 257 -4.15 -12.61 13.48
C LYS A 257 -3.28 -11.50 14.08
N ASP A 258 -3.40 -10.25 13.59
CA ASP A 258 -2.70 -9.11 14.15
C ASP A 258 -3.51 -8.53 15.32
N ARG A 259 -2.95 -8.63 16.54
CA ARG A 259 -3.65 -8.22 17.78
C ARG A 259 -3.39 -6.76 18.16
N ILE A 260 -2.64 -6.03 17.37
CA ILE A 260 -2.34 -4.61 17.64
C ILE A 260 -3.56 -3.75 17.35
N THR A 261 -4.37 -4.17 16.39
CA THR A 261 -5.59 -3.48 15.98
C THR A 261 -6.83 -4.30 16.32
N GLY A 262 -7.99 -3.77 16.05
CA GLY A 262 -9.25 -4.48 16.26
C GLY A 262 -9.94 -4.93 14.99
N GLN A 263 -9.28 -4.79 13.83
CA GLN A 263 -9.82 -5.26 12.56
C GLN A 263 -9.74 -6.78 12.44
N ARG A 264 -10.56 -7.38 11.58
CA ARG A 264 -10.73 -8.84 11.52
C ARG A 264 -10.83 -9.36 10.09
N VAL A 265 -9.89 -8.95 9.24
CA VAL A 265 -9.80 -9.46 7.87
C VAL A 265 -9.08 -10.81 7.87
N SER A 266 -9.68 -11.81 7.23
CA SER A 266 -9.09 -13.13 7.06
C SER A 266 -8.20 -13.21 5.82
N ALA A 267 -7.53 -14.35 5.61
CA ALA A 267 -6.79 -14.62 4.37
C ALA A 267 -7.69 -14.54 3.13
N TRP A 268 -8.96 -14.97 3.23
CA TRP A 268 -9.95 -14.81 2.17
C TRP A 268 -10.20 -13.33 1.85
N GLY A 269 -10.35 -12.48 2.87
CA GLY A 269 -10.58 -11.06 2.68
C GLY A 269 -9.44 -10.38 1.94
N PHE A 270 -8.19 -10.69 2.28
CA PHE A 270 -7.02 -10.20 1.54
C PHE A 270 -7.04 -10.66 0.09
N SER A 271 -7.36 -11.93 -0.16
CA SER A 271 -7.46 -12.50 -1.51
C SER A 271 -8.55 -11.82 -2.33
N ALA A 272 -9.74 -11.66 -1.77
CA ALA A 272 -10.88 -11.05 -2.45
C ALA A 272 -10.63 -9.56 -2.80
N MET A 273 -10.04 -8.79 -1.88
CA MET A 273 -9.66 -7.39 -2.12
C MET A 273 -8.57 -7.26 -3.18
N ALA A 274 -7.52 -8.08 -3.09
CA ALA A 274 -6.43 -8.06 -4.06
C ALA A 274 -6.92 -8.47 -5.45
N ALA A 275 -7.74 -9.52 -5.55
CA ALA A 275 -8.32 -9.98 -6.81
C ALA A 275 -9.19 -8.90 -7.48
N LEU A 276 -10.01 -8.19 -6.69
CA LEU A 276 -10.82 -7.10 -7.21
C LEU A 276 -9.94 -5.95 -7.75
N LEU A 277 -8.89 -5.56 -7.03
CA LEU A 277 -7.99 -4.49 -7.48
C LEU A 277 -7.20 -4.88 -8.73
N VAL A 278 -6.71 -6.12 -8.83
CA VAL A 278 -6.04 -6.63 -10.04
C VAL A 278 -7.00 -6.63 -11.22
N LYS A 279 -8.24 -7.12 -11.03
CA LYS A 279 -9.26 -7.07 -12.06
C LYS A 279 -9.56 -5.64 -12.52
N LEU A 280 -9.71 -4.70 -11.60
CA LEU A 280 -9.93 -3.29 -11.94
C LEU A 280 -8.71 -2.67 -12.65
N ALA A 281 -7.50 -3.07 -12.29
CA ALA A 281 -6.30 -2.65 -13.00
C ALA A 281 -6.27 -3.19 -14.44
N ASP A 282 -6.67 -4.44 -14.66
CA ASP A 282 -6.79 -5.00 -16.00
C ASP A 282 -7.82 -4.22 -16.86
N GLU A 283 -8.96 -3.90 -16.28
CA GLU A 283 -10.03 -3.18 -16.96
C GLU A 283 -9.72 -1.70 -17.25
N LEU A 284 -9.09 -0.99 -16.29
CA LEU A 284 -8.92 0.46 -16.31
C LEU A 284 -7.50 0.92 -16.67
N CYS A 285 -6.50 0.14 -16.27
CA CYS A 285 -5.10 0.57 -16.23
C CYS A 285 -4.19 -0.29 -17.13
N SER A 286 -4.72 -1.11 -18.04
CA SER A 286 -3.94 -2.10 -18.80
C SER A 286 -3.10 -3.00 -17.88
N GLY A 287 -3.65 -3.36 -16.71
CA GLY A 287 -3.04 -4.20 -15.71
C GLY A 287 -1.98 -3.55 -14.82
N ARG A 288 -1.75 -2.24 -14.93
CA ARG A 288 -0.74 -1.55 -14.13
C ARG A 288 -1.19 -1.42 -12.68
N VAL A 289 -0.65 -2.27 -11.80
CA VAL A 289 -0.91 -2.25 -10.36
C VAL A 289 0.37 -2.54 -9.58
N MET A 290 0.58 -1.80 -8.48
CA MET A 290 1.68 -2.04 -7.55
C MET A 290 1.15 -2.14 -6.13
N PHE A 291 1.51 -3.20 -5.42
CA PHE A 291 1.23 -3.37 -3.99
C PHE A 291 2.48 -3.05 -3.19
N PHE A 292 2.33 -2.27 -2.13
CA PHE A 292 3.40 -1.90 -1.19
C PHE A 292 3.08 -2.50 0.17
N MET A 293 4.01 -3.26 0.72
CA MET A 293 3.93 -3.77 2.07
C MET A 293 4.05 -2.60 3.05
N GLU A 294 3.01 -2.36 3.81
CA GLU A 294 2.97 -1.29 4.82
C GLU A 294 2.96 -1.88 6.24
N ASP A 295 1.92 -1.65 7.02
CA ASP A 295 1.82 -2.07 8.42
C ASP A 295 1.54 -3.57 8.61
N GLY A 296 1.71 -4.05 9.85
CA GLY A 296 1.53 -5.45 10.27
C GLY A 296 2.74 -5.98 11.04
N ALA A 297 2.52 -6.54 12.23
CA ALA A 297 3.56 -7.12 13.07
C ALA A 297 3.45 -8.64 13.19
N ASN A 298 2.29 -9.21 12.92
CA ASN A 298 2.09 -10.64 12.97
C ASN A 298 2.65 -11.30 11.70
N LEU A 299 3.67 -12.15 11.87
CA LEU A 299 4.38 -12.77 10.74
C LEU A 299 3.51 -13.76 9.95
N GLU A 300 2.55 -14.42 10.60
CA GLU A 300 1.61 -15.30 9.94
C GLU A 300 0.60 -14.52 9.09
N ALA A 301 0.08 -13.39 9.60
CA ALA A 301 -0.76 -12.48 8.83
C ALA A 301 -0.04 -11.94 7.58
N ILE A 302 1.23 -11.58 7.73
CA ILE A 302 2.07 -11.11 6.63
C ILE A 302 2.25 -12.22 5.58
N ALA A 303 2.56 -13.45 6.02
CA ALA A 303 2.73 -14.58 5.13
C ALA A 303 1.45 -14.87 4.32
N GLU A 304 0.30 -15.01 4.99
CA GLU A 304 -0.99 -15.29 4.34
C GLU A 304 -1.43 -14.18 3.39
N GLY A 305 -1.36 -12.92 3.82
CA GLY A 305 -1.71 -11.79 2.97
C GLY A 305 -0.77 -11.63 1.76
N THR A 306 0.52 -11.95 1.93
CA THR A 306 1.49 -11.96 0.82
C THR A 306 1.16 -13.05 -0.20
N ILE A 307 0.80 -14.26 0.24
CA ILE A 307 0.34 -15.34 -0.63
C ILE A 307 -0.91 -14.90 -1.40
N ALA A 308 -1.89 -14.32 -0.71
CA ALA A 308 -3.13 -13.85 -1.31
C ALA A 308 -2.87 -12.84 -2.44
N VAL A 309 -2.04 -11.83 -2.20
CA VAL A 309 -1.66 -10.84 -3.22
C VAL A 309 -0.84 -11.46 -4.34
N GLY A 310 0.13 -12.33 -4.02
CA GLY A 310 0.95 -13.02 -5.01
C GLY A 310 0.11 -13.86 -5.98
N ARG A 311 -0.87 -14.62 -5.47
CA ARG A 311 -1.83 -15.39 -6.27
C ARG A 311 -2.70 -14.48 -7.13
N ALA A 312 -3.22 -13.40 -6.56
CA ALA A 312 -4.03 -12.43 -7.29
C ALA A 312 -3.26 -11.83 -8.48
N LEU A 313 -2.02 -11.40 -8.27
CA LEU A 313 -1.15 -10.86 -9.32
C LEU A 313 -0.83 -11.85 -10.42
N LEU A 314 -0.69 -13.15 -10.09
CA LEU A 314 -0.43 -14.22 -11.04
C LEU A 314 -1.69 -14.75 -11.75
N GLY A 315 -2.87 -14.19 -11.42
CA GLY A 315 -4.15 -14.61 -12.01
C GLY A 315 -4.67 -15.94 -11.47
N ASP A 316 -4.17 -16.40 -10.32
CA ASP A 316 -4.63 -17.63 -9.66
C ASP A 316 -5.95 -17.37 -8.88
N PHE A 317 -6.91 -16.72 -9.53
CA PHE A 317 -8.23 -16.44 -8.98
C PHE A 317 -9.04 -17.73 -8.82
N GLY A 318 -9.80 -17.83 -7.74
CA GLY A 318 -10.70 -18.96 -7.50
C GLY A 318 -10.03 -20.20 -6.90
N GLN A 319 -8.73 -20.20 -6.65
CA GLN A 319 -8.10 -21.26 -5.87
C GLN A 319 -8.51 -21.20 -4.39
N ASP A 320 -8.95 -20.04 -3.93
CA ASP A 320 -9.39 -19.84 -2.54
C ASP A 320 -10.69 -20.60 -2.26
N GLU A 321 -11.64 -20.64 -3.22
CA GLU A 321 -12.81 -21.52 -3.12
C GLU A 321 -12.42 -23.00 -3.15
N ALA A 322 -11.44 -23.37 -4.00
CA ALA A 322 -10.91 -24.74 -4.07
C ALA A 322 -10.16 -25.15 -2.80
N LEU A 323 -9.60 -24.17 -2.05
CA LEU A 323 -8.97 -24.37 -0.75
C LEU A 323 -9.98 -24.32 0.41
N GLY A 324 -11.28 -24.12 0.14
CA GLY A 324 -12.31 -24.01 1.16
C GLY A 324 -12.24 -22.70 1.97
N LEU A 325 -11.61 -21.66 1.41
CA LEU A 325 -11.60 -20.34 2.02
C LEU A 325 -12.93 -19.65 1.74
N GLU A 326 -13.60 -19.23 2.79
CA GLU A 326 -14.85 -18.49 2.76
C GLU A 326 -14.73 -17.23 3.63
N PRO A 327 -15.58 -16.19 3.40
CA PRO A 327 -15.58 -15.02 4.25
C PRO A 327 -15.90 -15.40 5.70
N GLU A 328 -15.12 -14.88 6.62
CA GLU A 328 -15.40 -15.09 8.04
C GLU A 328 -16.62 -14.29 8.47
N HIS A 329 -17.66 -14.98 8.94
CA HIS A 329 -18.81 -14.36 9.58
C HIS A 329 -18.49 -14.07 11.06
N ILE A 330 -18.24 -12.80 11.36
CA ILE A 330 -17.90 -12.37 12.71
C ILE A 330 -19.17 -12.06 13.49
N PHE A 331 -19.39 -12.79 14.58
CA PHE A 331 -20.50 -12.47 15.50
C PHE A 331 -20.29 -11.09 16.14
N GLY A 332 -21.29 -10.21 16.00
CA GLY A 332 -21.21 -8.84 16.50
C GLY A 332 -20.38 -7.91 15.61
N ALA A 333 -20.19 -8.23 14.34
CA ALA A 333 -19.62 -7.32 13.36
C ALA A 333 -20.39 -5.99 13.32
N PRO A 334 -19.70 -4.85 13.13
CA PRO A 334 -20.36 -3.55 13.15
C PRO A 334 -21.23 -3.33 11.90
N ASP A 335 -22.34 -2.63 12.08
CA ASP A 335 -23.13 -2.13 10.96
C ASP A 335 -22.47 -0.86 10.39
N ILE A 336 -22.10 -0.90 9.12
CA ILE A 336 -21.47 0.21 8.40
C ILE A 336 -22.41 0.90 7.39
N GLU A 337 -23.69 0.59 7.39
CA GLU A 337 -24.65 1.12 6.40
C GLU A 337 -24.71 2.65 6.39
N CYS A 338 -24.77 3.26 7.57
CA CYS A 338 -24.79 4.73 7.70
C CYS A 338 -23.49 5.36 7.16
N LEU A 339 -22.34 4.75 7.46
CA LEU A 339 -21.03 5.20 6.96
C LEU A 339 -20.96 5.13 5.43
N LEU A 340 -21.34 4.01 4.84
CA LEU A 340 -21.33 3.85 3.38
C LEU A 340 -22.24 4.87 2.70
N LYS A 341 -23.45 5.09 3.25
CA LYS A 341 -24.38 6.08 2.73
C LYS A 341 -23.83 7.52 2.82
N GLU A 342 -23.19 7.87 3.93
CA GLU A 342 -22.54 9.16 4.11
C GLU A 342 -21.46 9.38 3.05
N ILE A 343 -20.54 8.42 2.88
CA ILE A 343 -19.44 8.52 1.91
C ILE A 343 -19.97 8.60 0.48
N LYS A 344 -20.96 7.77 0.12
CA LYS A 344 -21.61 7.84 -1.20
C LYS A 344 -22.19 9.24 -1.46
N ASN A 345 -22.85 9.84 -0.48
CA ASN A 345 -23.42 11.19 -0.62
C ASN A 345 -22.32 12.24 -0.77
N LEU A 346 -21.25 12.20 0.03
CA LEU A 346 -20.13 13.13 -0.03
C LEU A 346 -19.40 13.10 -1.37
N HIS A 347 -19.34 11.94 -1.99
CA HIS A 347 -18.58 11.73 -3.22
C HIS A 347 -19.43 11.49 -4.47
N ASN A 348 -20.76 11.50 -4.37
CA ASN A 348 -21.70 11.20 -5.46
C ASN A 348 -21.42 9.83 -6.12
N LEU A 349 -21.23 8.79 -5.31
CA LEU A 349 -20.99 7.41 -5.73
C LEU A 349 -22.27 6.59 -5.76
#